data_638d5a6586862d1dda9754e8480830a2
#
_entry.id   638d5a6586862d1dda9754e8480830a2
#
_cell.length_a   1.000
_cell.length_b   1.000
_cell.length_c   1.000
_cell.angle_alpha   90.00
_cell.angle_beta   90.00
_cell.angle_gamma   90.00
#
_symmetry.space_group_name_H-M   'P 1'
#
loop_
_entity.id
_entity.type
_entity.pdbx_description
1 polymer ?
#
loop_
_entity_poly.entity_id
_entity_poly.type
_entity_poly.pdbx_seq_one_letter_code
_entity_poly.pdbx_strand_id
1 'polypeptide(L)'
;MKVYLRLLFAFVSLGILSLCVVAVYYLWDKEIEPERKLQTQVNEIKKLPKIKVDHGSHLYERAISLMQTGELIAGIESLHKLIKYYPESSHFEESNRIIGEVNSDHLLSRDSGEGKHEYTVKRGDALRSIAQKHQTTVGYILHVNGRMGSKLQPGDQLIVCPLHFSVLINIKAKTISLRNAQDKLFKNYELVGSRLPQGCPSSMDSKVQGLVVGDGSRFIEIGSSEYINAPKEIRCERRGVPIRSLTGDQDKDKYATGFFVSDDDVEELALLVRSGSPIYVRN
;
A
#
# COMPACT_ATOMS: atom_id res chain seq x y z
N MET A 1 81.72 -29.50 50.76
CA MET A 1 81.02 -28.17 50.95
C MET A 1 80.37 -27.62 49.65
N LYS A 2 81.03 -27.63 48.52
CA LYS A 2 80.50 -27.06 47.20
C LYS A 2 79.30 -27.85 46.65
N VAL A 3 79.16 -29.15 46.88
CA VAL A 3 78.05 -29.99 46.34
C VAL A 3 76.76 -29.70 47.06
N TYR A 4 76.77 -29.62 48.39
CA TYR A 4 75.59 -29.35 49.24
C TYR A 4 75.01 -27.96 48.95
N LEU A 5 75.88 -26.98 48.64
CA LEU A 5 75.46 -25.63 48.31
C LEU A 5 74.72 -25.61 46.93
N ARG A 6 75.20 -26.39 45.96
CA ARG A 6 74.57 -26.58 44.67
C ARG A 6 73.16 -27.26 44.77
N LEU A 7 73.10 -28.27 45.61
CA LEU A 7 71.80 -28.95 45.87
C LEU A 7 70.82 -28.05 46.59
N LEU A 8 71.25 -27.22 47.53
CA LEU A 8 70.39 -26.23 48.20
C LEU A 8 69.85 -25.22 47.21
N PHE A 9 70.73 -24.68 46.36
CA PHE A 9 70.27 -23.75 45.29
C PHE A 9 69.31 -24.40 44.29
N ALA A 10 69.49 -25.66 43.96
CA ALA A 10 68.56 -26.41 43.09
C ALA A 10 67.18 -26.60 43.78
N PHE A 11 67.15 -26.95 45.07
CA PHE A 11 65.89 -27.04 45.82
C PHE A 11 65.16 -25.69 46.00
N VAL A 12 65.90 -24.61 46.24
CA VAL A 12 65.31 -23.27 46.35
C VAL A 12 64.77 -22.81 45.03
N SER A 13 65.51 -23.03 43.93
CA SER A 13 65.01 -22.68 42.56
C SER A 13 63.77 -23.49 42.17
N LEU A 14 63.70 -24.78 42.52
CA LEU A 14 62.56 -25.61 42.29
C LEU A 14 61.33 -25.15 43.08
N GLY A 15 61.57 -24.75 44.34
CA GLY A 15 60.51 -24.18 45.20
C GLY A 15 59.96 -22.86 44.66
N ILE A 16 60.81 -21.98 44.18
CA ILE A 16 60.39 -20.70 43.53
C ILE A 16 59.60 -20.98 42.25
N LEU A 17 60.05 -21.94 41.43
CA LEU A 17 59.35 -22.31 40.19
C LEU A 17 58.00 -22.89 40.46
N SER A 18 57.85 -23.73 41.49
CA SER A 18 56.59 -24.27 41.95
C SER A 18 55.62 -23.16 42.42
N LEU A 19 56.12 -22.20 43.18
CA LEU A 19 55.35 -21.02 43.63
C LEU A 19 54.86 -20.17 42.44
N CYS A 20 55.72 -19.94 41.44
CA CYS A 20 55.36 -19.24 40.21
C CYS A 20 54.24 -19.94 39.44
N VAL A 21 54.31 -21.29 39.29
CA VAL A 21 53.28 -22.06 38.64
C VAL A 21 51.92 -21.97 39.36
N VAL A 22 51.96 -22.08 40.71
CA VAL A 22 50.73 -21.91 41.52
C VAL A 22 50.16 -20.50 41.39
N ALA A 23 51.01 -19.50 41.43
CA ALA A 23 50.58 -18.10 41.27
C ALA A 23 49.95 -17.84 39.86
N VAL A 24 50.58 -18.38 38.82
CA VAL A 24 50.04 -18.27 37.44
C VAL A 24 48.69 -19.03 37.32
N TYR A 25 48.59 -20.22 37.91
CA TYR A 25 47.34 -20.99 37.94
C TYR A 25 46.23 -20.24 38.68
N TYR A 26 46.54 -19.66 39.83
CA TYR A 26 45.58 -18.86 40.62
C TYR A 26 45.10 -17.61 39.89
N LEU A 27 46.02 -16.89 39.23
CA LEU A 27 45.66 -15.73 38.40
C LEU A 27 44.83 -16.14 37.19
N TRP A 28 45.16 -17.27 36.58
CA TRP A 28 44.39 -17.80 35.45
C TRP A 28 42.96 -18.14 35.82
N ASP A 29 42.79 -18.92 36.90
CA ASP A 29 41.49 -19.40 37.35
C ASP A 29 40.60 -18.25 37.88
N LYS A 30 41.20 -17.27 38.57
CA LYS A 30 40.44 -16.22 39.26
C LYS A 30 40.21 -14.95 38.46
N GLU A 31 41.12 -14.61 37.59
CA GLU A 31 41.07 -13.37 36.83
C GLU A 31 40.82 -13.57 35.35
N ILE A 32 41.50 -14.50 34.72
CA ILE A 32 41.46 -14.66 33.26
C ILE A 32 40.28 -15.52 32.78
N GLU A 33 40.01 -16.62 33.46
CA GLU A 33 38.96 -17.55 33.04
C GLU A 33 37.53 -16.98 33.16
N PRO A 34 37.17 -16.21 34.20
CA PRO A 34 35.87 -15.57 34.28
C PRO A 34 35.63 -14.51 33.17
N GLU A 35 36.67 -13.72 32.86
CA GLU A 35 36.58 -12.75 31.78
C GLU A 35 36.39 -13.39 30.40
N ARG A 36 37.12 -14.50 30.16
CA ARG A 36 36.94 -15.25 28.89
C ARG A 36 35.56 -15.88 28.80
N LYS A 37 35.01 -16.43 29.85
CA LYS A 37 33.63 -16.95 29.87
C LYS A 37 32.61 -15.85 29.63
N LEU A 38 32.76 -14.70 30.26
CA LEU A 38 31.92 -13.53 30.02
C LEU A 38 31.99 -13.05 28.58
N GLN A 39 33.22 -12.91 28.03
CA GLN A 39 33.40 -12.52 26.64
C GLN A 39 32.78 -13.51 25.64
N THR A 40 32.89 -14.79 25.93
CA THR A 40 32.27 -15.85 25.10
C THR A 40 30.75 -15.74 25.15
N GLN A 41 30.13 -15.56 26.31
CA GLN A 41 28.70 -15.36 26.47
C GLN A 41 28.22 -14.10 25.77
N VAL A 42 28.94 -12.98 25.91
CA VAL A 42 28.62 -11.71 25.20
C VAL A 42 28.71 -11.90 23.68
N ASN A 43 29.69 -12.66 23.20
CA ASN A 43 29.83 -12.93 21.78
C ASN A 43 28.73 -13.87 21.26
N GLU A 44 28.30 -14.83 22.05
CA GLU A 44 27.13 -15.69 21.73
C GLU A 44 25.85 -14.87 21.69
N ILE A 45 25.61 -13.99 22.67
CA ILE A 45 24.47 -13.07 22.68
C ILE A 45 24.49 -12.14 21.47
N LYS A 46 25.66 -11.63 21.08
CA LYS A 46 25.82 -10.80 19.87
C LYS A 46 25.53 -11.54 18.56
N LYS A 47 25.71 -12.86 18.54
CA LYS A 47 25.40 -13.72 17.38
C LYS A 47 23.92 -14.08 17.29
N LEU A 48 23.14 -13.91 18.36
CA LEU A 48 21.69 -14.13 18.31
C LEU A 48 21.07 -13.13 17.35
N PRO A 49 20.13 -13.56 16.49
CA PRO A 49 19.42 -12.64 15.62
C PRO A 49 18.76 -11.57 16.49
N LYS A 50 19.02 -10.30 16.16
CA LYS A 50 18.34 -9.19 16.84
C LYS A 50 16.85 -9.36 16.61
N ILE A 51 16.09 -9.61 17.65
CA ILE A 51 14.63 -9.62 17.59
C ILE A 51 14.22 -8.21 17.14
N LYS A 52 13.79 -8.08 15.89
CA LYS A 52 13.24 -6.83 15.37
C LYS A 52 11.84 -6.71 15.96
N VAL A 53 11.70 -5.91 17.01
CA VAL A 53 10.38 -5.64 17.60
C VAL A 53 9.57 -4.84 16.59
N ASP A 54 8.42 -5.35 16.18
CA ASP A 54 7.48 -4.64 15.33
C ASP A 54 6.67 -3.66 16.19
N HIS A 55 7.08 -2.41 16.17
CA HIS A 55 6.41 -1.34 16.92
C HIS A 55 5.03 -0.98 16.34
N GLY A 56 4.69 -1.44 15.13
CA GLY A 56 3.39 -1.23 14.51
C GLY A 56 2.32 -2.21 14.97
N SER A 57 2.70 -3.39 15.47
CA SER A 57 1.75 -4.48 15.81
C SER A 57 0.65 -4.03 16.76
N HIS A 58 0.96 -3.20 17.76
CA HIS A 58 -0.05 -2.72 18.72
C HIS A 58 -1.12 -1.83 18.07
N LEU A 59 -0.76 -1.06 17.03
CA LEU A 59 -1.74 -0.26 16.28
C LEU A 59 -2.62 -1.14 15.39
N TYR A 60 -2.04 -2.19 14.82
CA TYR A 60 -2.79 -3.17 14.04
C TYR A 60 -3.79 -3.92 14.91
N GLU A 61 -3.36 -4.51 16.02
CA GLU A 61 -4.23 -5.22 16.96
C GLU A 61 -5.35 -4.32 17.48
N ARG A 62 -5.03 -3.08 17.84
CA ARG A 62 -6.03 -2.09 18.23
C ARG A 62 -7.04 -1.82 17.12
N ALA A 63 -6.58 -1.67 15.88
CA ALA A 63 -7.45 -1.44 14.73
C ALA A 63 -8.42 -2.60 14.53
N ILE A 64 -7.92 -3.83 14.54
CA ILE A 64 -8.75 -5.04 14.41
C ILE A 64 -9.79 -5.11 15.54
N SER A 65 -9.39 -4.85 16.78
CA SER A 65 -10.32 -4.84 17.92
C SER A 65 -11.43 -3.80 17.74
N LEU A 66 -11.10 -2.57 17.32
CA LEU A 66 -12.08 -1.51 17.05
C LEU A 66 -13.05 -1.90 15.92
N MET A 67 -12.54 -2.52 14.86
CA MET A 67 -13.39 -2.98 13.75
C MET A 67 -14.33 -4.10 14.17
N GLN A 68 -13.89 -5.02 15.03
CA GLN A 68 -14.71 -6.09 15.58
C GLN A 68 -15.84 -5.57 16.47
N THR A 69 -15.64 -4.43 17.14
CA THR A 69 -16.69 -3.76 17.94
C THR A 69 -17.59 -2.81 17.13
N GLY A 70 -17.36 -2.71 15.80
CA GLY A 70 -18.13 -1.85 14.91
C GLY A 70 -17.61 -0.41 14.79
N GLU A 71 -16.51 -0.08 15.45
CA GLU A 71 -15.88 1.24 15.40
C GLU A 71 -14.95 1.38 14.18
N LEU A 72 -15.52 1.21 12.97
CA LEU A 72 -14.74 1.14 11.71
C LEU A 72 -13.87 2.37 11.48
N ILE A 73 -14.38 3.57 11.70
CA ILE A 73 -13.65 4.83 11.47
C ILE A 73 -12.41 4.92 12.38
N ALA A 74 -12.57 4.60 13.67
CA ALA A 74 -11.47 4.61 14.63
C ALA A 74 -10.42 3.53 14.29
N GLY A 75 -10.88 2.36 13.82
CA GLY A 75 -10.02 1.29 13.32
C GLY A 75 -9.18 1.74 12.12
N ILE A 76 -9.81 2.32 11.10
CA ILE A 76 -9.13 2.88 9.92
C ILE A 76 -8.12 3.98 10.31
N GLU A 77 -8.44 4.85 11.25
CA GLU A 77 -7.49 5.86 11.74
C GLU A 77 -6.27 5.24 12.42
N SER A 78 -6.45 4.14 13.15
CA SER A 78 -5.34 3.39 13.77
C SER A 78 -4.43 2.79 12.69
N LEU A 79 -4.99 2.21 11.62
CA LEU A 79 -4.22 1.71 10.48
C LEU A 79 -3.50 2.84 9.73
N HIS A 80 -4.12 4.00 9.54
CA HIS A 80 -3.45 5.16 8.95
C HIS A 80 -2.25 5.63 9.79
N LYS A 81 -2.34 5.57 11.11
CA LYS A 81 -1.18 5.84 11.99
C LYS A 81 -0.09 4.80 11.81
N LEU A 82 -0.45 3.52 11.69
CA LEU A 82 0.51 2.44 11.44
C LEU A 82 1.29 2.70 10.15
N ILE A 83 0.60 2.88 9.01
CA ILE A 83 1.27 3.07 7.72
C ILE A 83 2.12 4.36 7.67
N LYS A 84 1.73 5.38 8.43
CA LYS A 84 2.45 6.66 8.49
C LYS A 84 3.71 6.59 9.34
N TYR A 85 3.65 5.96 10.52
CA TYR A 85 4.73 6.00 11.51
C TYR A 85 5.58 4.73 11.53
N TYR A 86 5.06 3.60 11.04
CA TYR A 86 5.72 2.30 11.06
C TYR A 86 5.68 1.61 9.69
N PRO A 87 6.26 2.23 8.63
CA PRO A 87 6.24 1.67 7.28
C PRO A 87 7.01 0.35 7.17
N GLU A 88 7.87 0.04 8.14
CA GLU A 88 8.63 -1.21 8.25
C GLU A 88 7.87 -2.32 9.02
N SER A 89 6.65 -2.05 9.48
CA SER A 89 5.83 -3.04 10.18
C SER A 89 5.48 -4.22 9.27
N SER A 90 5.47 -5.42 9.84
CA SER A 90 5.00 -6.63 9.14
C SER A 90 3.53 -6.54 8.72
N HIS A 91 2.75 -5.66 9.36
CA HIS A 91 1.35 -5.42 9.08
C HIS A 91 1.10 -4.27 8.09
N PHE A 92 2.15 -3.69 7.48
CA PHE A 92 2.02 -2.53 6.60
C PHE A 92 1.13 -2.82 5.38
N GLU A 93 1.43 -3.88 4.63
CA GLU A 93 0.67 -4.24 3.42
C GLU A 93 -0.78 -4.64 3.74
N GLU A 94 -0.96 -5.42 4.79
CA GLU A 94 -2.29 -5.83 5.23
C GLU A 94 -3.13 -4.62 5.70
N SER A 95 -2.51 -3.67 6.39
CA SER A 95 -3.15 -2.42 6.78
C SER A 95 -3.62 -1.60 5.58
N ASN A 96 -2.77 -1.50 4.54
CA ASN A 96 -3.15 -0.84 3.29
C ASN A 96 -4.34 -1.52 2.62
N ARG A 97 -4.35 -2.87 2.59
CA ARG A 97 -5.43 -3.64 2.01
C ARG A 97 -6.74 -3.41 2.77
N ILE A 98 -6.73 -3.53 4.10
CA ILE A 98 -7.93 -3.33 4.93
C ILE A 98 -8.50 -1.92 4.76
N ILE A 99 -7.64 -0.88 4.80
CA ILE A 99 -8.07 0.50 4.56
C ILE A 99 -8.78 0.61 3.21
N GLY A 100 -8.19 0.03 2.16
CA GLY A 100 -8.76 0.08 0.82
C GLY A 100 -10.13 -0.57 0.72
N GLU A 101 -10.28 -1.79 1.24
CA GLU A 101 -11.54 -2.52 1.21
C GLU A 101 -12.66 -1.80 1.99
N VAL A 102 -12.38 -1.40 3.23
CA VAL A 102 -13.38 -0.72 4.06
C VAL A 102 -13.79 0.63 3.44
N ASN A 103 -12.84 1.39 2.90
CA ASN A 103 -13.15 2.65 2.23
C ASN A 103 -14.00 2.44 0.97
N SER A 104 -13.67 1.44 0.14
CA SER A 104 -14.42 1.13 -1.08
C SER A 104 -15.83 0.66 -0.75
N ASP A 105 -15.97 -0.29 0.16
CA ASP A 105 -17.28 -0.80 0.59
C ASP A 105 -18.17 0.34 1.12
N HIS A 106 -17.61 1.20 1.97
CA HIS A 106 -18.36 2.32 2.52
C HIS A 106 -18.75 3.34 1.43
N LEU A 107 -17.84 3.68 0.50
CA LEU A 107 -18.11 4.65 -0.54
C LEU A 107 -19.10 4.11 -1.58
N LEU A 108 -18.95 2.85 -1.98
CA LEU A 108 -19.75 2.21 -3.04
C LEU A 108 -21.07 1.62 -2.52
N SER A 109 -21.27 1.51 -1.19
CA SER A 109 -22.56 1.11 -0.61
C SER A 109 -23.64 2.18 -0.84
N ARG A 110 -24.90 1.77 -0.74
CA ARG A 110 -26.05 2.68 -0.77
C ARG A 110 -26.28 3.43 0.54
N ASP A 111 -25.63 2.99 1.60
CA ASP A 111 -25.85 3.55 2.93
C ASP A 111 -25.42 5.02 3.00
N SER A 112 -26.09 5.77 3.87
CA SER A 112 -25.71 7.15 4.16
C SER A 112 -24.29 7.20 4.70
N GLY A 113 -23.46 8.09 4.18
CA GLY A 113 -22.07 8.23 4.57
C GLY A 113 -21.56 9.64 4.33
N GLU A 114 -20.34 9.90 4.79
CA GLU A 114 -19.70 11.20 4.64
C GLU A 114 -19.65 11.61 3.16
N GLY A 115 -20.16 12.80 2.84
CA GLY A 115 -20.20 13.36 1.48
C GLY A 115 -21.35 12.86 0.60
N LYS A 116 -22.05 11.79 0.96
CA LYS A 116 -23.20 11.29 0.22
C LYS A 116 -24.44 12.14 0.51
N HIS A 117 -25.19 12.47 -0.51
CA HIS A 117 -26.47 13.17 -0.38
C HIS A 117 -27.47 12.72 -1.44
N GLU A 118 -28.74 12.87 -1.15
CA GLU A 118 -29.80 12.57 -2.09
C GLU A 118 -30.03 13.73 -3.05
N TYR A 119 -30.21 13.40 -4.31
CA TYR A 119 -30.57 14.32 -5.38
C TYR A 119 -31.87 13.89 -6.05
N THR A 120 -32.86 14.76 -6.10
CA THR A 120 -34.12 14.52 -6.82
C THR A 120 -33.97 14.96 -8.27
N VAL A 121 -34.15 14.03 -9.20
CA VAL A 121 -34.05 14.25 -10.65
C VAL A 121 -35.13 15.24 -11.11
N LYS A 122 -34.73 16.26 -11.87
CA LYS A 122 -35.59 17.27 -12.42
C LYS A 122 -35.85 17.02 -13.91
N ARG A 123 -36.91 17.63 -14.43
CA ARG A 123 -37.20 17.57 -15.87
C ARG A 123 -36.03 18.12 -16.69
N GLY A 124 -35.55 17.35 -17.65
CA GLY A 124 -34.41 17.73 -18.52
C GLY A 124 -33.04 17.30 -17.95
N ASP A 125 -32.97 16.69 -16.78
CA ASP A 125 -31.71 16.16 -16.28
C ASP A 125 -31.25 14.94 -17.08
N ALA A 126 -29.94 14.82 -17.21
CA ALA A 126 -29.25 13.64 -17.71
C ALA A 126 -28.18 13.22 -16.71
N LEU A 127 -27.87 11.91 -16.61
CA LEU A 127 -26.83 11.40 -15.69
C LEU A 127 -25.51 12.15 -15.83
N ARG A 128 -25.10 12.49 -17.06
CA ARG A 128 -23.85 13.22 -17.30
C ARG A 128 -23.88 14.63 -16.70
N SER A 129 -25.00 15.35 -16.82
CA SER A 129 -25.15 16.70 -16.25
C SER A 129 -25.20 16.65 -14.72
N ILE A 130 -25.90 15.65 -14.15
CA ILE A 130 -25.92 15.40 -12.70
C ILE A 130 -24.51 15.07 -12.19
N ALA A 131 -23.81 14.14 -12.85
CA ALA A 131 -22.45 13.76 -12.47
C ALA A 131 -21.49 14.96 -12.48
N GLN A 132 -21.55 15.80 -13.52
CA GLN A 132 -20.72 16.99 -13.62
C GLN A 132 -21.05 18.01 -12.51
N LYS A 133 -22.33 18.28 -12.27
CA LYS A 133 -22.81 19.21 -11.23
C LYS A 133 -22.38 18.78 -9.84
N HIS A 134 -22.45 17.49 -9.54
CA HIS A 134 -22.11 16.92 -8.23
C HIS A 134 -20.68 16.40 -8.14
N GLN A 135 -19.83 16.70 -9.13
CA GLN A 135 -18.40 16.34 -9.15
C GLN A 135 -18.15 14.85 -8.93
N THR A 136 -18.97 14.02 -9.55
CA THR A 136 -18.92 12.55 -9.47
C THR A 136 -18.79 11.93 -10.85
N THR A 137 -18.90 10.61 -10.96
CA THR A 137 -18.94 9.90 -12.24
C THR A 137 -20.35 9.33 -12.51
N VAL A 138 -20.67 9.12 -13.78
CA VAL A 138 -21.93 8.44 -14.17
C VAL A 138 -21.91 7.01 -13.64
N GLY A 139 -20.75 6.32 -13.74
CA GLY A 139 -20.57 4.97 -13.22
C GLY A 139 -20.87 4.85 -11.73
N TYR A 140 -20.33 5.78 -10.92
CA TYR A 140 -20.62 5.84 -9.48
C TYR A 140 -22.12 6.00 -9.20
N ILE A 141 -22.79 6.97 -9.88
CA ILE A 141 -24.23 7.19 -9.68
C ILE A 141 -25.02 5.90 -9.97
N LEU A 142 -24.73 5.24 -11.10
CA LEU A 142 -25.41 4.01 -11.47
C LEU A 142 -25.16 2.89 -10.45
N HIS A 143 -23.90 2.70 -10.06
CA HIS A 143 -23.50 1.64 -9.13
C HIS A 143 -24.16 1.79 -7.77
N VAL A 144 -24.02 2.94 -7.11
CA VAL A 144 -24.55 3.19 -5.76
C VAL A 144 -26.07 3.13 -5.72
N ASN A 145 -26.75 3.50 -6.80
CA ASN A 145 -28.21 3.46 -6.90
C ASN A 145 -28.77 2.12 -7.45
N GLY A 146 -27.91 1.13 -7.72
CA GLY A 146 -28.32 -0.17 -8.25
C GLY A 146 -29.03 -0.08 -9.60
N ARG A 147 -28.66 0.90 -10.44
CA ARG A 147 -29.29 1.15 -11.73
C ARG A 147 -28.51 0.51 -12.88
N MET A 148 -29.23 -0.20 -13.72
CA MET A 148 -28.68 -0.89 -14.90
C MET A 148 -28.81 -0.09 -16.19
N GLY A 149 -29.13 1.21 -16.13
CA GLY A 149 -29.27 2.01 -17.34
C GLY A 149 -29.40 3.51 -17.07
N SER A 150 -29.24 4.28 -18.14
CA SER A 150 -29.15 5.75 -18.10
C SER A 150 -30.51 6.48 -18.05
N LYS A 151 -31.64 5.74 -18.18
CA LYS A 151 -32.96 6.36 -18.20
C LYS A 151 -33.34 6.92 -16.83
N LEU A 152 -33.65 8.22 -16.79
CA LEU A 152 -34.11 8.93 -15.59
C LEU A 152 -35.56 9.38 -15.76
N GLN A 153 -36.30 9.40 -14.66
CA GLN A 153 -37.60 10.03 -14.57
C GLN A 153 -37.56 11.21 -13.60
N PRO A 154 -38.23 12.32 -13.91
CA PRO A 154 -38.39 13.39 -12.95
C PRO A 154 -39.03 12.87 -11.65
N GLY A 155 -38.41 13.18 -10.50
CA GLY A 155 -38.81 12.67 -9.21
C GLY A 155 -37.97 11.47 -8.72
N ASP A 156 -37.16 10.81 -9.58
CA ASP A 156 -36.23 9.79 -9.13
C ASP A 156 -35.29 10.36 -8.07
N GLN A 157 -35.02 9.59 -7.02
CA GLN A 157 -34.03 9.92 -6.00
C GLN A 157 -32.74 9.19 -6.25
N LEU A 158 -31.64 9.93 -6.35
CA LEU A 158 -30.32 9.40 -6.60
C LEU A 158 -29.37 9.78 -5.45
N ILE A 159 -28.63 8.82 -4.96
CA ILE A 159 -27.50 9.08 -4.08
C ILE A 159 -26.33 9.54 -4.96
N VAL A 160 -25.76 10.67 -4.60
CA VAL A 160 -24.58 11.25 -5.25
C VAL A 160 -23.53 11.60 -4.20
N CYS A 161 -22.25 11.54 -4.57
CA CYS A 161 -21.12 11.88 -3.71
C CYS A 161 -20.03 12.57 -4.53
N PRO A 162 -19.51 13.73 -4.12
CA PRO A 162 -18.35 14.33 -4.78
C PRO A 162 -17.11 13.45 -4.64
N LEU A 163 -16.47 13.16 -5.77
CA LEU A 163 -15.27 12.32 -5.83
C LEU A 163 -14.03 13.19 -6.04
N HIS A 164 -13.38 13.55 -4.95
CA HIS A 164 -12.17 14.38 -4.94
C HIS A 164 -10.93 13.52 -4.75
N PHE A 165 -10.64 12.67 -5.74
CA PHE A 165 -9.48 11.79 -5.70
C PHE A 165 -8.34 12.29 -6.59
N SER A 166 -7.12 12.01 -6.13
CA SER A 166 -5.90 12.05 -6.93
C SER A 166 -5.33 10.63 -7.08
N VAL A 167 -4.67 10.37 -8.19
CA VAL A 167 -4.05 9.08 -8.51
C VAL A 167 -2.54 9.25 -8.43
N LEU A 168 -1.89 8.49 -7.55
CA LEU A 168 -0.43 8.42 -7.44
C LEU A 168 0.04 7.06 -7.97
N ILE A 169 0.79 7.07 -9.07
CA ILE A 169 1.37 5.87 -9.69
C ILE A 169 2.84 5.79 -9.29
N ASN A 170 3.23 4.76 -8.55
CA ASN A 170 4.61 4.47 -8.21
C ASN A 170 5.09 3.26 -9.02
N ILE A 171 5.94 3.51 -10.02
CA ILE A 171 6.40 2.47 -10.95
C ILE A 171 7.31 1.46 -10.24
N LYS A 172 8.22 1.92 -9.36
CA LYS A 172 9.12 1.03 -8.61
C LYS A 172 8.39 0.18 -7.59
N ALA A 173 7.48 0.78 -6.85
CA ALA A 173 6.67 0.08 -5.86
C ALA A 173 5.57 -0.78 -6.50
N LYS A 174 5.36 -0.66 -7.82
CA LYS A 174 4.28 -1.34 -8.55
C LYS A 174 2.90 -1.10 -7.94
N THR A 175 2.60 0.16 -7.59
CA THR A 175 1.32 0.51 -6.97
C THR A 175 0.68 1.71 -7.65
N ILE A 176 -0.65 1.70 -7.69
CA ILE A 176 -1.49 2.87 -7.97
C ILE A 176 -2.25 3.18 -6.70
N SER A 177 -1.96 4.32 -6.09
CA SER A 177 -2.62 4.77 -4.86
C SER A 177 -3.68 5.81 -5.18
N LEU A 178 -4.92 5.56 -4.79
CA LEU A 178 -5.98 6.55 -4.80
C LEU A 178 -5.96 7.30 -3.48
N ARG A 179 -5.92 8.63 -3.53
CA ARG A 179 -5.84 9.50 -2.37
C ARG A 179 -7.00 10.48 -2.34
N ASN A 180 -7.56 10.73 -1.18
CA ASN A 180 -8.66 11.69 -1.00
C ASN A 180 -8.17 13.15 -1.00
N ALA A 181 -9.08 14.10 -0.84
CA ALA A 181 -8.79 15.54 -0.83
C ALA A 181 -7.81 15.98 0.29
N GLN A 182 -7.70 15.21 1.37
CA GLN A 182 -6.76 15.44 2.47
C GLN A 182 -5.42 14.72 2.28
N ASP A 183 -5.15 14.20 1.07
CA ASP A 183 -3.97 13.40 0.73
C ASP A 183 -3.81 12.11 1.56
N LYS A 184 -4.87 11.65 2.22
CA LYS A 184 -4.88 10.35 2.90
C LYS A 184 -5.08 9.24 1.88
N LEU A 185 -4.43 8.11 2.13
CA LEU A 185 -4.66 6.90 1.34
C LEU A 185 -6.13 6.48 1.43
N PHE A 186 -6.76 6.30 0.27
CA PHE A 186 -8.07 5.71 0.13
C PHE A 186 -7.96 4.21 -0.18
N LYS A 187 -7.25 3.85 -1.25
CA LYS A 187 -7.00 2.45 -1.65
C LYS A 187 -5.73 2.36 -2.50
N ASN A 188 -5.03 1.24 -2.38
CA ASN A 188 -3.94 0.85 -3.26
C ASN A 188 -4.43 -0.23 -4.22
N TYR A 189 -4.01 -0.12 -5.48
CA TYR A 189 -4.19 -1.11 -6.55
C TYR A 189 -2.83 -1.60 -7.00
N GLU A 190 -2.74 -2.86 -7.41
CA GLU A 190 -1.50 -3.42 -7.94
C GLU A 190 -1.25 -2.95 -9.37
N LEU A 191 -0.07 -2.41 -9.62
CA LEU A 191 0.40 -2.12 -10.96
C LEU A 191 1.04 -3.38 -11.54
N VAL A 192 0.29 -4.13 -12.34
CA VAL A 192 0.74 -5.36 -13.02
C VAL A 192 1.92 -5.08 -13.94
N GLY A 193 1.93 -3.90 -14.56
CA GLY A 193 3.03 -3.49 -15.43
C GLY A 193 2.87 -2.07 -15.95
N SER A 194 3.93 -1.56 -16.57
CA SER A 194 3.89 -0.27 -17.25
C SER A 194 4.72 -0.31 -18.52
N ARG A 195 4.22 0.32 -19.57
CA ARG A 195 4.93 0.53 -20.82
C ARG A 195 4.70 1.95 -21.30
N LEU A 196 5.72 2.77 -21.12
CA LEU A 196 5.64 4.18 -21.50
C LEU A 196 6.07 4.37 -22.96
N PRO A 197 5.42 5.28 -23.70
CA PRO A 197 5.86 5.65 -25.04
C PRO A 197 7.30 6.17 -25.04
N GLN A 198 7.99 6.02 -26.18
CA GLN A 198 9.35 6.52 -26.34
C GLN A 198 9.41 8.04 -26.06
N GLY A 199 10.39 8.46 -25.25
CA GLY A 199 10.53 9.88 -24.84
C GLY A 199 9.57 10.34 -23.75
N CYS A 200 8.75 9.44 -23.17
CA CYS A 200 7.94 9.76 -22.00
C CYS A 200 8.81 9.73 -20.73
N PRO A 201 8.81 10.79 -19.89
CA PRO A 201 9.55 10.78 -18.64
C PRO A 201 8.94 9.77 -17.65
N SER A 202 9.81 9.14 -16.85
CA SER A 202 9.40 8.19 -15.81
C SER A 202 8.70 8.84 -14.61
N SER A 203 8.81 10.16 -14.47
CA SER A 203 8.08 10.96 -13.46
C SER A 203 7.39 12.11 -14.16
N MET A 204 6.08 12.24 -13.95
CA MET A 204 5.27 13.29 -14.59
C MET A 204 3.98 13.56 -13.82
N ASP A 205 3.46 14.74 -14.01
CA ASP A 205 2.14 15.15 -13.56
C ASP A 205 1.20 15.23 -14.75
N SER A 206 -0.03 14.80 -14.58
CA SER A 206 -1.08 14.78 -15.61
C SER A 206 -2.45 14.89 -14.96
N LYS A 207 -3.50 14.83 -15.75
CA LYS A 207 -4.89 14.73 -15.29
C LYS A 207 -5.63 13.69 -16.10
N VAL A 208 -6.70 13.19 -15.51
CA VAL A 208 -7.65 12.33 -16.22
C VAL A 208 -8.38 13.14 -17.27
N GLN A 209 -8.35 12.71 -18.51
CA GLN A 209 -9.13 13.26 -19.60
C GLN A 209 -10.56 12.70 -19.59
N GLY A 210 -10.70 11.40 -19.38
CA GLY A 210 -11.97 10.71 -19.34
C GLY A 210 -11.85 9.20 -19.43
N LEU A 211 -12.99 8.52 -19.42
CA LEU A 211 -13.12 7.08 -19.59
C LEU A 211 -13.48 6.75 -21.02
N VAL A 212 -12.79 5.77 -21.60
CA VAL A 212 -13.13 5.13 -22.88
C VAL A 212 -13.50 3.69 -22.60
N VAL A 213 -14.54 3.22 -23.26
CA VAL A 213 -15.08 1.86 -23.13
C VAL A 213 -15.02 1.19 -24.49
N GLY A 214 -14.59 -0.06 -24.52
CA GLY A 214 -14.34 -0.79 -25.76
C GLY A 214 -13.10 -0.27 -26.48
N ASP A 215 -13.12 -0.34 -27.80
CA ASP A 215 -12.04 0.15 -28.66
C ASP A 215 -12.13 1.68 -28.94
N GLY A 216 -13.17 2.32 -28.40
CA GLY A 216 -13.43 3.76 -28.62
C GLY A 216 -13.97 4.11 -30.00
N SER A 217 -14.27 3.14 -30.85
CA SER A 217 -14.82 3.37 -32.19
C SER A 217 -16.28 3.78 -32.17
N ARG A 218 -17.01 3.39 -31.12
CA ARG A 218 -18.42 3.69 -30.92
C ARG A 218 -18.72 4.02 -29.47
N PHE A 219 -19.83 4.74 -29.27
CA PHE A 219 -20.35 4.98 -27.92
C PHE A 219 -21.01 3.71 -27.39
N ILE A 220 -20.55 3.26 -26.23
CA ILE A 220 -21.16 2.18 -25.45
C ILE A 220 -21.88 2.82 -24.26
N GLU A 221 -23.18 2.55 -24.14
CA GLU A 221 -23.99 3.11 -23.06
C GLU A 221 -23.57 2.49 -21.72
N ILE A 222 -23.25 3.33 -20.75
CA ILE A 222 -22.91 2.93 -19.39
C ILE A 222 -24.11 2.21 -18.76
N GLY A 223 -23.88 1.01 -18.20
CA GLY A 223 -24.92 0.16 -17.63
C GLY A 223 -25.58 -0.82 -18.62
N SER A 224 -25.19 -0.80 -19.90
CA SER A 224 -25.60 -1.86 -20.84
C SER A 224 -24.82 -3.17 -20.58
N SER A 225 -25.36 -4.31 -21.05
CA SER A 225 -24.63 -5.59 -20.99
C SER A 225 -23.32 -5.57 -21.76
N GLU A 226 -23.26 -4.78 -22.83
CA GLU A 226 -22.04 -4.56 -23.58
C GLU A 226 -21.00 -3.77 -22.79
N TYR A 227 -21.41 -2.76 -22.01
CA TYR A 227 -20.53 -1.99 -21.16
C TYR A 227 -19.83 -2.86 -20.09
N ILE A 228 -20.56 -3.82 -19.51
CA ILE A 228 -20.03 -4.68 -18.45
C ILE A 228 -18.85 -5.51 -18.98
N ASN A 229 -18.91 -6.00 -20.21
CA ASN A 229 -17.91 -6.88 -20.79
C ASN A 229 -16.84 -6.15 -21.63
N ALA A 230 -17.00 -4.85 -21.84
CA ALA A 230 -16.06 -4.09 -22.66
C ALA A 230 -14.84 -3.64 -21.86
N PRO A 231 -13.63 -3.73 -22.42
CA PRO A 231 -12.42 -3.22 -21.77
C PRO A 231 -12.56 -1.73 -21.52
N LYS A 232 -12.03 -1.28 -20.38
CA LYS A 232 -12.07 0.11 -19.96
C LYS A 232 -10.68 0.71 -19.97
N GLU A 233 -10.60 1.98 -20.37
CA GLU A 233 -9.37 2.75 -20.44
C GLU A 233 -9.60 4.14 -19.85
N ILE A 234 -8.91 4.45 -18.77
CA ILE A 234 -8.87 5.79 -18.18
C ILE A 234 -7.80 6.58 -18.92
N ARG A 235 -8.24 7.48 -19.81
CA ARG A 235 -7.32 8.34 -20.59
C ARG A 235 -6.77 9.46 -19.75
N CYS A 236 -5.47 9.69 -19.90
CA CYS A 236 -4.78 10.84 -19.34
C CYS A 236 -4.66 11.95 -20.40
N GLU A 237 -4.55 13.21 -19.97
CA GLU A 237 -4.26 14.34 -20.87
C GLU A 237 -2.98 14.07 -21.67
N ARG A 238 -1.99 13.42 -21.07
CA ARG A 238 -0.81 12.94 -21.79
C ARG A 238 -1.15 11.72 -22.63
N ARG A 239 -1.10 11.87 -23.93
CA ARG A 239 -1.41 10.82 -24.89
C ARG A 239 -0.48 9.60 -24.74
N GLY A 240 -1.04 8.41 -24.91
CA GLY A 240 -0.31 7.14 -24.89
C GLY A 240 0.09 6.63 -23.50
N VAL A 241 -0.50 7.20 -22.44
CA VAL A 241 -0.22 6.80 -21.04
C VAL A 241 -1.52 6.56 -20.26
N PRO A 242 -2.45 5.74 -20.78
CA PRO A 242 -3.69 5.44 -20.08
C PRO A 242 -3.47 4.50 -18.90
N ILE A 243 -4.46 4.43 -18.00
CA ILE A 243 -4.61 3.34 -17.02
C ILE A 243 -5.64 2.39 -17.60
N ARG A 244 -5.28 1.11 -17.76
CA ARG A 244 -6.11 0.09 -18.42
C ARG A 244 -5.73 -1.30 -17.97
N SER A 245 -6.59 -2.29 -18.24
CA SER A 245 -6.22 -3.70 -18.17
C SER A 245 -5.56 -4.18 -19.48
N LEU A 246 -4.90 -5.33 -19.40
CA LEU A 246 -4.47 -6.07 -20.59
C LEU A 246 -5.65 -6.87 -21.12
N THR A 247 -5.78 -6.98 -22.43
CA THR A 247 -6.92 -7.68 -23.05
C THR A 247 -6.78 -9.19 -23.04
N GLY A 248 -5.60 -9.73 -22.68
CA GLY A 248 -5.26 -11.14 -22.81
C GLY A 248 -4.93 -11.58 -24.25
N ASP A 249 -5.10 -10.69 -25.22
CA ASP A 249 -4.73 -10.88 -26.61
C ASP A 249 -3.27 -10.47 -26.82
N GLN A 250 -2.39 -11.46 -27.00
CA GLN A 250 -0.94 -11.22 -27.10
C GLN A 250 -0.57 -10.24 -28.22
N ASP A 251 -1.27 -10.25 -29.34
CA ASP A 251 -0.97 -9.38 -30.48
C ASP A 251 -1.37 -7.92 -30.19
N LYS A 252 -2.50 -7.70 -29.55
CA LYS A 252 -2.95 -6.36 -29.15
C LYS A 252 -2.14 -5.82 -27.99
N ASP A 253 -1.86 -6.64 -26.99
CA ASP A 253 -1.16 -6.25 -25.77
C ASP A 253 0.33 -6.02 -26.01
N LYS A 254 0.92 -6.61 -27.07
CA LYS A 254 2.32 -6.43 -27.46
C LYS A 254 2.72 -4.95 -27.67
N TYR A 255 1.82 -4.17 -28.24
CA TYR A 255 2.07 -2.75 -28.56
C TYR A 255 1.29 -1.79 -27.63
N ALA A 256 0.52 -2.33 -26.70
CA ALA A 256 -0.22 -1.50 -25.75
C ALA A 256 0.74 -0.68 -24.87
N THR A 257 0.44 0.60 -24.71
CA THR A 257 1.17 1.52 -23.81
C THR A 257 0.28 1.93 -22.64
N GLY A 258 0.88 2.34 -21.55
CA GLY A 258 0.17 2.82 -20.36
C GLY A 258 0.58 2.10 -19.09
N PHE A 259 -0.28 2.22 -18.10
CA PHE A 259 -0.19 1.57 -16.80
C PHE A 259 -1.25 0.46 -16.74
N PHE A 260 -0.81 -0.76 -16.45
CA PHE A 260 -1.68 -1.95 -16.50
C PHE A 260 -2.06 -2.39 -15.09
N VAL A 261 -3.34 -2.59 -14.88
CA VAL A 261 -3.97 -3.10 -13.66
C VAL A 261 -4.84 -4.31 -13.99
N SER A 262 -5.43 -4.96 -12.99
CA SER A 262 -6.42 -6.01 -13.22
C SER A 262 -7.72 -5.45 -13.84
N ASP A 263 -8.56 -6.31 -14.41
CA ASP A 263 -9.86 -5.89 -14.94
C ASP A 263 -10.76 -5.31 -13.85
N ASP A 264 -10.79 -5.95 -12.68
CA ASP A 264 -11.58 -5.50 -11.54
C ASP A 264 -11.10 -4.13 -11.03
N ASP A 265 -9.78 -3.91 -10.98
CA ASP A 265 -9.20 -2.66 -10.51
C ASP A 265 -9.50 -1.48 -11.47
N VAL A 266 -9.43 -1.71 -12.78
CA VAL A 266 -9.77 -0.65 -13.73
C VAL A 266 -11.27 -0.33 -13.72
N GLU A 267 -12.12 -1.34 -13.48
CA GLU A 267 -13.56 -1.14 -13.28
C GLU A 267 -13.82 -0.25 -12.07
N GLU A 268 -13.25 -0.57 -10.91
CA GLU A 268 -13.42 0.22 -9.70
C GLU A 268 -12.84 1.64 -9.86
N LEU A 269 -11.62 1.76 -10.40
CA LEU A 269 -11.03 3.07 -10.69
C LEU A 269 -11.91 3.92 -11.61
N ALA A 270 -12.54 3.32 -12.62
CA ALA A 270 -13.45 4.00 -13.54
C ALA A 270 -14.71 4.54 -12.85
N LEU A 271 -15.15 3.92 -11.75
CA LEU A 271 -16.25 4.46 -10.93
C LEU A 271 -15.80 5.69 -10.13
N LEU A 272 -14.57 5.71 -9.64
CA LEU A 272 -14.09 6.67 -8.64
C LEU A 272 -13.33 7.86 -9.25
N VAL A 273 -12.64 7.66 -10.37
CA VAL A 273 -11.76 8.67 -10.96
C VAL A 273 -12.49 9.43 -12.05
N ARG A 274 -12.68 10.74 -11.86
CA ARG A 274 -13.42 11.61 -12.80
C ARG A 274 -12.48 12.40 -13.71
N SER A 275 -13.02 12.93 -14.81
CA SER A 275 -12.30 13.89 -15.65
C SER A 275 -11.81 15.09 -14.81
N GLY A 276 -10.55 15.47 -15.00
CA GLY A 276 -9.86 16.51 -14.23
C GLY A 276 -9.19 16.03 -12.95
N SER A 277 -9.36 14.77 -12.51
CA SER A 277 -8.61 14.20 -11.35
C SER A 277 -7.12 14.25 -11.63
N PRO A 278 -6.30 14.75 -10.66
CA PRO A 278 -4.84 14.78 -10.81
C PRO A 278 -4.25 13.37 -10.85
N ILE A 279 -3.22 13.20 -11.69
CA ILE A 279 -2.41 11.98 -11.78
C ILE A 279 -0.95 12.37 -11.58
N TYR A 280 -0.30 11.73 -10.62
CA TYR A 280 1.11 11.89 -10.30
C TYR A 280 1.84 10.58 -10.57
N VAL A 281 2.78 10.58 -11.51
CA VAL A 281 3.64 9.41 -11.78
C VAL A 281 4.99 9.64 -11.13
N ARG A 282 5.46 8.66 -10.39
CA ARG A 282 6.75 8.65 -9.71
C ARG A 282 7.48 7.33 -10.00
N ASN A 283 8.80 7.44 -10.08
CA ASN A 283 9.69 6.29 -10.34
C ASN A 283 10.47 5.89 -9.09
#